data_742d1434db01e8279d07b30e8bcd0e94
#
_entry.id   742d1434db01e8279d07b30e8bcd0e94
#
_cell.length_a   1.000
_cell.length_b   1.000
_cell.length_c   1.000
_cell.angle_alpha   90.00
_cell.angle_beta   90.00
_cell.angle_gamma   90.00
#
_symmetry.space_group_name_H-M   'P 1'
#
loop_
_entity.id
_entity.type
_entity.pdbx_description
1 polymer ?
#
loop_
_entity_poly.entity_id
_entity_poly.type
_entity_poly.pdbx_seq_one_letter_code
_entity_poly.pdbx_strand_id
1 'polypeptide(L)'
;SDVYKRQADAIFKTKKYREREKHLEEKAMDLLEVVGLADKANEQANSLPYGHQRKLEIARAMALDPKLLLLDEPAAGMNAEESVELVNFVRQIRERFDITILMIEHHMDVVTNLCDHVTVLNFGKTICVGTPEEVKSDPEVIRAYLGGE
;
A
#
# COMPACT_ATOMS: atom_id res chain seq x y z
N SER A 1 14.99 26.60 15.54
CA SER A 1 16.29 26.96 14.90
C SER A 1 16.66 26.07 13.73
N ASP A 2 16.29 24.78 13.71
CA ASP A 2 16.64 23.86 12.63
C ASP A 2 15.85 24.08 11.31
N VAL A 3 14.63 24.60 11.39
CA VAL A 3 13.81 24.91 10.21
C VAL A 3 14.45 26.02 9.38
N TYR A 4 14.90 27.09 10.03
CA TYR A 4 15.56 28.21 9.34
C TYR A 4 16.91 27.84 8.72
N LYS A 5 17.69 26.95 9.38
CA LYS A 5 18.93 26.40 8.79
C LYS A 5 18.64 25.59 7.54
N ARG A 6 17.60 24.74 7.56
CA ARG A 6 17.18 23.95 6.40
C ARG A 6 16.72 24.82 5.23
N GLN A 7 16.00 25.91 5.50
CA GLN A 7 15.58 26.88 4.48
C GLN A 7 16.77 27.60 3.86
N ALA A 8 17.72 28.08 4.66
CA ALA A 8 18.93 28.70 4.17
C ALA A 8 19.78 27.74 3.32
N ASP A 9 19.96 26.48 3.76
CA ASP A 9 20.65 25.43 3.00
C ASP A 9 20.00 25.17 1.64
N ALA A 10 18.67 25.21 1.57
CA ALA A 10 17.91 25.01 0.33
C ALA A 10 18.10 26.21 -0.65
N ILE A 11 18.05 27.44 -0.13
CA ILE A 11 18.21 28.66 -0.94
C ILE A 11 19.63 28.75 -1.53
N PHE A 12 20.65 28.47 -0.72
CA PHE A 12 22.04 28.54 -1.14
C PHE A 12 22.59 27.27 -1.79
N LYS A 13 21.76 26.22 -1.93
CA LYS A 13 22.13 24.90 -2.50
C LYS A 13 23.48 24.41 -1.96
N THR A 14 23.64 24.44 -0.64
CA THR A 14 24.88 24.03 0.04
C THR A 14 25.26 22.59 -0.33
N LYS A 15 26.53 22.20 -0.14
CA LYS A 15 27.00 20.83 -0.37
C LYS A 15 26.15 19.82 0.38
N LYS A 16 25.82 20.11 1.65
CA LYS A 16 24.95 19.28 2.49
C LYS A 16 23.52 19.13 1.92
N TYR A 17 22.97 20.20 1.34
CA TYR A 17 21.68 20.16 0.68
C TYR A 17 21.70 19.26 -0.54
N ARG A 18 22.72 19.38 -1.42
CA ARG A 18 22.86 18.56 -2.62
C ARG A 18 23.04 17.07 -2.30
N GLU A 19 23.86 16.74 -1.30
CA GLU A 19 24.06 15.38 -0.83
C GLU A 19 22.73 14.76 -0.32
N ARG A 20 21.93 15.54 0.38
CA ARG A 20 20.62 15.12 0.85
C ARG A 20 19.61 14.94 -0.28
N GLU A 21 19.55 15.85 -1.23
CA GLU A 21 18.70 15.73 -2.42
C GLU A 21 19.05 14.47 -3.20
N LYS A 22 20.32 14.24 -3.47
CA LYS A 22 20.79 13.04 -4.15
C LYS A 22 20.35 11.75 -3.44
N HIS A 23 20.51 11.71 -2.11
CA HIS A 23 20.06 10.55 -1.32
C HIS A 23 18.53 10.34 -1.40
N LEU A 24 17.75 11.42 -1.38
CA LEU A 24 16.29 11.34 -1.54
C LEU A 24 15.88 10.88 -2.95
N GLU A 25 16.59 11.34 -3.97
CA GLU A 25 16.41 10.89 -5.36
C GLU A 25 16.72 9.40 -5.52
N GLU A 26 17.86 8.94 -4.99
CA GLU A 26 18.25 7.53 -4.98
C GLU A 26 17.18 6.67 -4.29
N LYS A 27 16.74 7.07 -3.10
CA LYS A 27 15.67 6.38 -2.36
C LYS A 27 14.33 6.35 -3.14
N ALA A 28 13.98 7.45 -3.80
CA ALA A 28 12.78 7.52 -4.62
C ALA A 28 12.88 6.58 -5.83
N MET A 29 14.03 6.52 -6.50
CA MET A 29 14.25 5.60 -7.62
C MET A 29 14.22 4.14 -7.17
N ASP A 30 14.84 3.80 -6.04
CA ASP A 30 14.77 2.44 -5.47
C ASP A 30 13.32 2.01 -5.20
N LEU A 31 12.49 2.91 -4.66
CA LEU A 31 11.08 2.63 -4.45
C LEU A 31 10.31 2.49 -5.76
N LEU A 32 10.60 3.32 -6.77
CA LEU A 32 9.99 3.19 -8.09
C LEU A 32 10.39 1.88 -8.79
N GLU A 33 11.62 1.40 -8.60
CA GLU A 33 12.05 0.09 -9.09
C GLU A 33 11.25 -1.04 -8.43
N VAL A 34 11.06 -0.96 -7.10
CA VAL A 34 10.27 -1.95 -6.35
C VAL A 34 8.84 -2.06 -6.86
N VAL A 35 8.24 -0.93 -7.22
CA VAL A 35 6.85 -0.89 -7.72
C VAL A 35 6.74 -1.05 -9.23
N GLY A 36 7.88 -1.23 -9.93
CA GLY A 36 7.94 -1.42 -11.38
C GLY A 36 7.59 -0.16 -12.18
N LEU A 37 7.91 1.02 -11.65
CA LEU A 37 7.60 2.32 -12.28
C LEU A 37 8.86 3.18 -12.51
N ALA A 38 10.06 2.61 -12.44
CA ALA A 38 11.30 3.35 -12.62
C ALA A 38 11.41 4.01 -14.02
N ASP A 39 10.92 3.34 -15.06
CA ASP A 39 10.86 3.86 -16.44
C ASP A 39 9.90 5.05 -16.59
N LYS A 40 9.00 5.24 -15.64
CA LYS A 40 7.97 6.29 -15.59
C LYS A 40 8.29 7.43 -14.60
N ALA A 41 9.50 7.46 -14.05
CA ALA A 41 9.92 8.43 -13.03
C ALA A 41 9.70 9.91 -13.43
N ASN A 42 9.71 10.20 -14.74
CA ASN A 42 9.52 11.56 -15.28
C ASN A 42 8.11 11.79 -15.84
N GLU A 43 7.21 10.83 -15.74
CA GLU A 43 5.82 10.99 -16.16
C GLU A 43 4.99 11.68 -15.07
N GLN A 44 3.90 12.32 -15.47
CA GLN A 44 2.95 12.87 -14.51
C GLN A 44 2.15 11.73 -13.86
N ALA A 45 2.05 11.73 -12.53
CA ALA A 45 1.37 10.67 -11.79
C ALA A 45 -0.10 10.45 -12.23
N ASN A 46 -0.80 11.51 -12.64
CA ASN A 46 -2.18 11.46 -13.11
C ASN A 46 -2.32 10.92 -14.55
N SER A 47 -1.23 10.79 -15.31
CA SER A 47 -1.24 10.17 -16.65
C SER A 47 -1.06 8.65 -16.60
N LEU A 48 -0.70 8.09 -15.43
CA LEU A 48 -0.51 6.66 -15.26
C LEU A 48 -1.86 5.91 -15.26
N PRO A 49 -1.90 4.66 -15.74
CA PRO A 49 -3.03 3.77 -15.53
C PRO A 49 -3.38 3.64 -14.04
N TYR A 50 -4.65 3.39 -13.72
CA TYR A 50 -5.15 3.39 -12.34
C TYR A 50 -4.37 2.44 -11.40
N GLY A 51 -4.08 1.21 -11.84
CA GLY A 51 -3.28 0.26 -11.06
C GLY A 51 -1.86 0.78 -10.76
N HIS A 52 -1.23 1.51 -11.70
CA HIS A 52 0.07 2.14 -11.47
C HIS A 52 -0.03 3.32 -10.50
N GLN A 53 -1.12 4.10 -10.54
CA GLN A 53 -1.34 5.17 -9.56
C GLN A 53 -1.43 4.59 -8.14
N ARG A 54 -2.14 3.46 -7.94
CA ARG A 54 -2.22 2.77 -6.64
C ARG A 54 -0.87 2.26 -6.16
N LYS A 55 -0.07 1.64 -7.05
CA LYS A 55 1.30 1.22 -6.72
C LYS A 55 2.16 2.43 -6.29
N LEU A 56 2.03 3.57 -6.98
CA LEU A 56 2.75 4.80 -6.65
C LEU A 56 2.30 5.39 -5.29
N GLU A 57 1.01 5.35 -4.95
CA GLU A 57 0.51 5.78 -3.64
C GLU A 57 1.13 4.97 -2.50
N ILE A 58 1.23 3.65 -2.66
CA ILE A 58 1.88 2.76 -1.70
C ILE A 58 3.39 3.08 -1.62
N ALA A 59 4.07 3.26 -2.76
CA ALA A 59 5.49 3.65 -2.78
C ALA A 59 5.75 4.96 -2.03
N ARG A 60 4.87 5.95 -2.18
CA ARG A 60 4.95 7.21 -1.42
C ARG A 60 4.82 7.00 0.09
N ALA A 61 3.91 6.13 0.52
CA ALA A 61 3.79 5.79 1.94
C ALA A 61 5.05 5.08 2.46
N MET A 62 5.63 4.19 1.65
CA MET A 62 6.88 3.48 1.98
C MET A 62 8.09 4.41 2.08
N ALA A 63 8.08 5.57 1.41
CA ALA A 63 9.17 6.56 1.52
C ALA A 63 9.36 7.11 2.95
N LEU A 64 8.36 6.97 3.82
CA LEU A 64 8.39 7.37 5.23
C LEU A 64 9.00 6.31 6.16
N ASP A 65 9.47 5.17 5.63
CA ASP A 65 9.97 4.02 6.40
C ASP A 65 8.99 3.56 7.50
N PRO A 66 7.71 3.28 7.16
CA PRO A 66 6.71 2.93 8.15
C PRO A 66 6.96 1.53 8.70
N LYS A 67 6.58 1.31 9.97
CA LYS A 67 6.46 -0.04 10.56
C LYS A 67 5.08 -0.64 10.37
N LEU A 68 4.09 0.21 10.16
CA LEU A 68 2.70 -0.15 9.91
C LEU A 68 2.19 0.64 8.71
N LEU A 69 1.73 -0.06 7.69
CA LEU A 69 1.07 0.50 6.52
C LEU A 69 -0.44 0.27 6.62
N LEU A 70 -1.22 1.33 6.46
CA LEU A 70 -2.68 1.27 6.44
C LEU A 70 -3.16 1.38 4.99
N LEU A 71 -3.94 0.40 4.54
CA LEU A 71 -4.54 0.37 3.21
C LEU A 71 -6.06 0.34 3.34
N ASP A 72 -6.71 1.31 2.73
CA ASP A 72 -8.17 1.42 2.72
C ASP A 72 -8.68 1.12 1.31
N GLU A 73 -9.37 -0.01 1.17
CA GLU A 73 -9.91 -0.55 -0.07
C GLU A 73 -8.93 -0.46 -1.27
N PRO A 74 -7.71 -1.01 -1.15
CA PRO A 74 -6.70 -0.83 -2.18
C PRO A 74 -7.07 -1.44 -3.53
N ALA A 75 -7.96 -2.44 -3.56
CA ALA A 75 -8.45 -3.08 -4.79
C ALA A 75 -9.72 -2.45 -5.37
N ALA A 76 -10.24 -1.36 -4.77
CA ALA A 76 -11.47 -0.74 -5.26
C ALA A 76 -11.34 -0.28 -6.72
N GLY A 77 -12.31 -0.66 -7.56
CA GLY A 77 -12.33 -0.30 -8.98
C GLY A 77 -11.39 -1.08 -9.90
N MET A 78 -10.68 -2.07 -9.37
CA MET A 78 -9.80 -2.98 -10.13
C MET A 78 -10.58 -4.15 -10.71
N ASN A 79 -10.15 -4.63 -11.88
CA ASN A 79 -10.59 -5.91 -12.41
C ASN A 79 -9.84 -7.07 -11.71
N ALA A 80 -10.23 -8.32 -12.00
CA ALA A 80 -9.65 -9.50 -11.35
C ALA A 80 -8.13 -9.64 -11.58
N GLU A 81 -7.64 -9.32 -12.76
CA GLU A 81 -6.21 -9.40 -13.11
C GLU A 81 -5.41 -8.32 -12.34
N GLU A 82 -5.89 -7.09 -12.33
CA GLU A 82 -5.30 -5.98 -11.56
C GLU A 82 -5.28 -6.26 -10.06
N SER A 83 -6.34 -6.91 -9.53
CA SER A 83 -6.41 -7.30 -8.11
C SER A 83 -5.35 -8.35 -7.76
N VAL A 84 -5.09 -9.33 -8.62
CA VAL A 84 -4.03 -10.33 -8.45
C VAL A 84 -2.65 -9.67 -8.48
N GLU A 85 -2.43 -8.74 -9.40
CA GLU A 85 -1.18 -7.97 -9.44
C GLU A 85 -0.97 -7.14 -8.17
N LEU A 86 -2.03 -6.49 -7.66
CA LEU A 86 -1.97 -5.74 -6.41
C LEU A 86 -1.62 -6.65 -5.23
N VAL A 87 -2.25 -7.82 -5.10
CA VAL A 87 -1.96 -8.80 -4.04
C VAL A 87 -0.49 -9.20 -4.06
N ASN A 88 0.04 -9.57 -5.23
CA ASN A 88 1.44 -9.94 -5.37
C ASN A 88 2.38 -8.79 -5.01
N PHE A 89 2.05 -7.59 -5.45
CA PHE A 89 2.81 -6.39 -5.13
C PHE A 89 2.82 -6.07 -3.62
N VAL A 90 1.66 -6.09 -2.95
CA VAL A 90 1.58 -5.83 -1.51
C VAL A 90 2.33 -6.88 -0.70
N ARG A 91 2.29 -8.15 -1.13
CA ARG A 91 3.08 -9.24 -0.52
C ARG A 91 4.59 -8.97 -0.64
N GLN A 92 5.06 -8.59 -1.83
CA GLN A 92 6.48 -8.23 -2.05
C GLN A 92 6.93 -7.06 -1.16
N ILE A 93 6.10 -6.02 -1.03
CA ILE A 93 6.37 -4.88 -0.14
C ILE A 93 6.49 -5.36 1.30
N ARG A 94 5.54 -6.15 1.79
CA ARG A 94 5.54 -6.67 3.17
C ARG A 94 6.81 -7.47 3.47
N GLU A 95 7.20 -8.38 2.58
CA GLU A 95 8.37 -9.23 2.74
C GLU A 95 9.69 -8.44 2.65
N ARG A 96 9.79 -7.54 1.66
CA ARG A 96 11.02 -6.77 1.43
C ARG A 96 11.33 -5.78 2.54
N PHE A 97 10.31 -5.15 3.12
CA PHE A 97 10.47 -4.08 4.10
C PHE A 97 10.16 -4.52 5.54
N ASP A 98 9.81 -5.78 5.76
CA ASP A 98 9.46 -6.35 7.07
C ASP A 98 8.45 -5.46 7.84
N ILE A 99 7.35 -5.10 7.18
CA ILE A 99 6.32 -4.23 7.73
C ILE A 99 5.04 -4.99 8.06
N THR A 100 4.29 -4.44 9.01
CA THR A 100 2.92 -4.87 9.26
C THR A 100 1.97 -4.09 8.36
N ILE A 101 0.96 -4.77 7.80
CA ILE A 101 -0.08 -4.14 6.99
C ILE A 101 -1.43 -4.36 7.67
N LEU A 102 -2.17 -3.28 7.89
CA LEU A 102 -3.58 -3.30 8.26
C LEU A 102 -4.39 -2.84 7.07
N MET A 103 -5.30 -3.67 6.60
CA MET A 103 -6.09 -3.42 5.40
C MET A 103 -7.59 -3.47 5.70
N ILE A 104 -8.34 -2.54 5.14
CA ILE A 104 -9.80 -2.62 5.03
C ILE A 104 -10.12 -3.07 3.62
N GLU A 105 -10.87 -4.16 3.48
CA GLU A 105 -11.23 -4.73 2.18
C GLU A 105 -12.56 -5.50 2.27
N HIS A 106 -13.28 -5.53 1.18
CA HIS A 106 -14.52 -6.30 1.03
C HIS A 106 -14.42 -7.36 -0.08
N HIS A 107 -13.33 -7.38 -0.85
CA HIS A 107 -13.06 -8.41 -1.85
C HIS A 107 -12.42 -9.64 -1.18
N MET A 108 -13.19 -10.71 -1.02
CA MET A 108 -12.74 -11.92 -0.33
C MET A 108 -11.50 -12.56 -0.96
N ASP A 109 -11.32 -12.46 -2.27
CA ASP A 109 -10.15 -12.98 -2.97
C ASP A 109 -8.87 -12.24 -2.56
N VAL A 110 -8.93 -10.92 -2.36
CA VAL A 110 -7.81 -10.13 -1.86
C VAL A 110 -7.50 -10.51 -0.43
N VAL A 111 -8.52 -10.54 0.44
CA VAL A 111 -8.39 -10.89 1.86
C VAL A 111 -7.78 -12.26 2.03
N THR A 112 -8.31 -13.28 1.34
CA THR A 112 -7.86 -14.67 1.45
C THR A 112 -6.42 -14.88 1.01
N ASN A 113 -5.98 -14.12 0.00
CA ASN A 113 -4.64 -14.26 -0.55
C ASN A 113 -3.56 -13.40 0.14
N LEU A 114 -3.95 -12.43 0.98
CA LEU A 114 -3.00 -11.47 1.53
C LEU A 114 -2.95 -11.43 3.05
N CYS A 115 -4.08 -11.68 3.73
CA CYS A 115 -4.18 -11.54 5.19
C CYS A 115 -3.79 -12.82 5.93
N ASP A 116 -3.13 -12.66 7.08
CA ASP A 116 -2.88 -13.76 8.03
C ASP A 116 -4.02 -13.89 9.04
N HIS A 117 -4.64 -12.74 9.41
CA HIS A 117 -5.78 -12.63 10.32
C HIS A 117 -6.81 -11.65 9.78
N VAL A 118 -8.07 -11.99 9.99
CA VAL A 118 -9.22 -11.22 9.52
C VAL A 118 -10.18 -10.94 10.67
N THR A 119 -10.64 -9.71 10.77
CA THR A 119 -11.76 -9.30 11.62
C THR A 119 -12.90 -8.87 10.73
N VAL A 120 -14.02 -9.59 10.77
CA VAL A 120 -15.20 -9.28 9.96
C VAL A 120 -16.14 -8.36 10.74
N LEU A 121 -16.49 -7.25 10.12
CA LEU A 121 -17.43 -6.27 10.65
C LEU A 121 -18.74 -6.30 9.86
N ASN A 122 -19.86 -6.31 10.55
CA ASN A 122 -21.18 -6.13 9.95
C ASN A 122 -21.96 -5.07 10.75
N PHE A 123 -22.39 -3.99 10.10
CA PHE A 123 -23.04 -2.83 10.74
C PHE A 123 -22.29 -2.33 11.98
N GLY A 124 -20.94 -2.26 11.91
CA GLY A 124 -20.09 -1.76 12.99
C GLY A 124 -19.88 -2.74 14.15
N LYS A 125 -20.37 -3.98 14.05
CA LYS A 125 -20.15 -5.04 15.03
C LYS A 125 -19.24 -6.11 14.46
N THR A 126 -18.31 -6.59 15.28
CA THR A 126 -17.49 -7.76 14.93
C THR A 126 -18.36 -9.01 14.96
N ILE A 127 -18.41 -9.74 13.84
CA ILE A 127 -19.17 -10.99 13.72
C ILE A 127 -18.27 -12.22 13.68
N CYS A 128 -17.01 -12.08 13.21
CA CYS A 128 -16.04 -13.17 13.19
C CYS A 128 -14.62 -12.63 13.31
N VAL A 129 -13.72 -13.40 13.92
CA VAL A 129 -12.27 -13.13 13.96
C VAL A 129 -11.55 -14.47 13.77
N GLY A 130 -10.62 -14.55 12.83
CA GLY A 130 -9.88 -15.79 12.57
C GLY A 130 -8.94 -15.68 11.38
N THR A 131 -8.46 -16.81 10.93
CA THR A 131 -7.75 -16.94 9.66
C THR A 131 -8.70 -16.73 8.48
N PRO A 132 -8.20 -16.42 7.28
CA PRO A 132 -9.05 -16.29 6.08
C PRO A 132 -9.92 -17.52 5.82
N GLU A 133 -9.41 -18.73 6.06
CA GLU A 133 -10.12 -20.00 5.88
C GLU A 133 -11.28 -20.17 6.88
N GLU A 134 -11.03 -19.83 8.16
CA GLU A 134 -12.05 -19.87 9.21
C GLU A 134 -13.17 -18.87 8.90
N VAL A 135 -12.81 -17.65 8.54
CA VAL A 135 -13.75 -16.57 8.19
C VAL A 135 -14.59 -16.94 6.98
N LYS A 136 -13.99 -17.51 5.93
CA LYS A 136 -14.68 -17.91 4.70
C LYS A 136 -15.70 -19.05 4.93
N SER A 137 -15.48 -19.87 5.95
CA SER A 137 -16.35 -20.99 6.31
C SER A 137 -17.39 -20.66 7.40
N ASP A 138 -17.29 -19.48 8.02
CA ASP A 138 -18.19 -19.08 9.09
C ASP A 138 -19.62 -18.80 8.57
N PRO A 139 -20.66 -19.45 9.15
CA PRO A 139 -22.04 -19.30 8.68
C PRO A 139 -22.60 -17.89 8.79
N GLU A 140 -22.11 -17.08 9.75
CA GLU A 140 -22.56 -15.69 9.92
C GLU A 140 -21.95 -14.79 8.86
N VAL A 141 -20.67 -15.02 8.52
CA VAL A 141 -19.98 -14.33 7.42
C VAL A 141 -20.61 -14.68 6.08
N ILE A 142 -20.89 -15.98 5.85
CA ILE A 142 -21.56 -16.45 4.62
C ILE A 142 -22.89 -15.73 4.45
N ARG A 143 -23.71 -15.67 5.49
CA ARG A 143 -25.01 -14.96 5.44
C ARG A 143 -24.87 -13.48 5.20
N ALA A 144 -23.84 -12.83 5.78
CA ALA A 144 -23.67 -11.38 5.69
C ALA A 144 -23.06 -10.90 4.37
N TYR A 145 -22.19 -11.71 3.77
CA TYR A 145 -21.36 -11.30 2.63
C TYR A 145 -21.43 -12.21 1.40
N LEU A 146 -21.74 -13.50 1.58
CA LEU A 146 -21.70 -14.50 0.51
C LEU A 146 -23.08 -15.11 0.23
N GLY A 147 -24.06 -14.89 1.08
CA GLY A 147 -25.40 -15.46 1.04
C GLY A 147 -26.50 -14.48 0.62
N GLY A 148 -26.17 -13.48 -0.16
CA GLY A 148 -27.15 -12.53 -0.70
C GLY A 148 -27.82 -13.02 -1.97
N GLU A 149 -28.79 -13.93 -1.88
CA GLU A 149 -29.96 -14.02 -2.74
C GLU A 149 -31.19 -14.34 -1.88
#